data_c7c38226135d87f68b820721df7378dc
#
_entry.id   c7c38226135d87f68b820721df7378dc
#
_cell.length_a   1.000
_cell.length_b   1.000
_cell.length_c   1.000
_cell.angle_alpha   90.00
_cell.angle_beta   90.00
_cell.angle_gamma   90.00
#
_symmetry.space_group_name_H-M   'P 1'
#
loop_
_entity.id
_entity.type
_entity.pdbx_description
1 polymer ?
#
loop_
_entity_poly.entity_id
_entity_poly.type
_entity_poly.pdbx_seq_one_letter_code
_entity_poly.pdbx_strand_id
1 'polypeptide(L)'
;MNQVLRLLLVMIGAVASVAAWSQTQASPQNYAAIAFHDVVDDARELDADAITSDRLVAFFDWLRGNDWHAISLDDITRAGQGLQALPPNPILITFDDGYRSLYTRVYPLALAYRIPVVATLVGAWLDAAPDASVQYGDQTVPRSKFISWDQAREMQASGLIEFASHSYGLHEGVQTNSQGTQLPAAIAHRYLGSQQPHNESESSLYARVKTDLDRSRALMHRELGRAPRALAWSFGRYNETGLAAATAAGFSIAMTLRLEPADLEQPMAIGRYWPSHNPPLGQLVTHIGFQPVLPAAQRLVCVNPQSIWSADSAEFDANLGKVIERLRALGATDAVIDAVALGADGKIEASWFPSNELPMRGNALSRIAWQLRTRAGVDIVARLAHRAVQARLTTEQATLTLFRELGAQVPFDALMVEDAQFNDFSDTAGATWQTAHVRQTLQPTDMKASDSLALRAFRAVRAGNPELRLVLRQSDPSYPLRPGAAADLTLYSPDMLTGRIASAQARRIGVWLEQARTPEEAHLIAFTRDFQARGGAALGWCPDDPISNQPDAAKVAPAVSSATFPARF
;
A
#
# COMPACT_ATOMS: atom_id res chain seq x y z
N MET A 1 -68.49 -17.49 23.75
CA MET A 1 -67.65 -16.31 24.03
C MET A 1 -66.14 -16.62 24.04
N ASN A 2 -65.68 -17.88 24.08
CA ASN A 2 -64.27 -18.25 24.20
C ASN A 2 -63.52 -18.58 22.90
N GLN A 3 -64.17 -18.74 21.75
CA GLN A 3 -63.48 -19.04 20.49
C GLN A 3 -63.13 -17.79 19.67
N VAL A 4 -63.94 -16.72 19.77
CA VAL A 4 -63.69 -15.47 19.06
C VAL A 4 -62.54 -14.70 19.71
N LEU A 5 -62.38 -14.80 21.04
CA LEU A 5 -61.31 -14.14 21.80
C LEU A 5 -59.94 -14.80 21.55
N ARG A 6 -59.90 -16.13 21.26
CA ARG A 6 -58.66 -16.83 20.90
C ARG A 6 -58.19 -16.54 19.49
N LEU A 7 -59.11 -16.32 18.55
CA LEU A 7 -58.78 -15.92 17.18
C LEU A 7 -58.24 -14.48 17.09
N LEU A 8 -58.77 -13.56 17.92
CA LEU A 8 -58.25 -12.18 17.99
C LEU A 8 -56.85 -12.11 18.62
N LEU A 9 -56.57 -12.92 19.64
CA LEU A 9 -55.23 -12.97 20.26
C LEU A 9 -54.18 -13.60 19.34
N VAL A 10 -54.53 -14.57 18.46
CA VAL A 10 -53.64 -15.16 17.47
C VAL A 10 -53.36 -14.17 16.31
N MET A 11 -54.34 -13.36 15.90
CA MET A 11 -54.16 -12.34 14.87
C MET A 11 -53.31 -11.15 15.37
N ILE A 12 -53.45 -10.74 16.61
CA ILE A 12 -52.60 -9.68 17.19
C ILE A 12 -51.16 -10.17 17.39
N GLY A 13 -50.95 -11.43 17.74
CA GLY A 13 -49.63 -12.07 17.81
C GLY A 13 -48.96 -12.20 16.45
N ALA A 14 -49.70 -12.48 15.37
CA ALA A 14 -49.17 -12.57 14.02
C ALA A 14 -48.79 -11.22 13.40
N VAL A 15 -49.53 -10.15 13.71
CA VAL A 15 -49.20 -8.79 13.26
C VAL A 15 -48.02 -8.20 14.04
N ALA A 16 -47.85 -8.54 15.33
CA ALA A 16 -46.67 -8.15 16.10
C ALA A 16 -45.41 -8.88 15.66
N SER A 17 -45.50 -10.13 15.11
CA SER A 17 -44.36 -10.91 14.62
C SER A 17 -43.89 -10.47 13.22
N VAL A 18 -44.74 -9.86 12.41
CA VAL A 18 -44.35 -9.30 11.09
C VAL A 18 -43.67 -7.93 11.21
N ALA A 19 -43.97 -7.16 12.28
CA ALA A 19 -43.32 -5.87 12.56
C ALA A 19 -41.92 -6.01 13.16
N ALA A 20 -41.50 -7.20 13.62
CA ALA A 20 -40.21 -7.42 14.26
C ALA A 20 -39.12 -7.91 13.28
N TRP A 21 -39.39 -8.00 11.96
CA TRP A 21 -38.41 -8.42 10.94
C TRP A 21 -38.00 -7.30 9.98
N SER A 22 -38.18 -6.06 10.35
CA SER A 22 -37.33 -4.98 9.87
C SER A 22 -36.02 -5.03 10.65
N GLN A 23 -35.18 -6.02 10.36
CA GLN A 23 -33.76 -5.86 10.65
C GLN A 23 -33.34 -4.63 9.84
N THR A 24 -33.15 -3.52 10.50
CA THR A 24 -32.34 -2.42 10.00
C THR A 24 -30.98 -3.05 9.70
N GLN A 25 -30.74 -3.40 8.43
CA GLN A 25 -29.38 -3.70 7.99
C GLN A 25 -28.58 -2.47 8.40
N ALA A 26 -27.61 -2.67 9.28
CA ALA A 26 -26.68 -1.61 9.62
C ALA A 26 -26.12 -1.06 8.30
N SER A 27 -26.15 0.26 8.15
CA SER A 27 -25.59 0.92 6.97
C SER A 27 -24.16 0.45 6.75
N PRO A 28 -23.73 0.19 5.51
CA PRO A 28 -22.34 -0.14 5.24
C PRO A 28 -21.44 0.96 5.79
N GLN A 29 -20.50 0.61 6.65
CA GLN A 29 -19.45 1.52 7.11
C GLN A 29 -18.32 1.60 6.08
N ASN A 30 -18.23 0.58 5.21
CA ASN A 30 -17.21 0.44 4.18
C ASN A 30 -17.84 0.56 2.78
N TYR A 31 -17.04 1.04 1.84
CA TYR A 31 -17.40 1.15 0.44
C TYR A 31 -16.22 0.79 -0.47
N ALA A 32 -16.51 0.41 -1.71
CA ALA A 32 -15.48 0.23 -2.71
C ALA A 32 -15.05 1.57 -3.29
N ALA A 33 -13.81 1.67 -3.74
CA ALA A 33 -13.35 2.79 -4.55
C ALA A 33 -12.42 2.30 -5.66
N ILE A 34 -12.51 2.93 -6.84
CA ILE A 34 -11.76 2.56 -8.04
C ILE A 34 -11.16 3.80 -8.68
N ALA A 35 -9.91 3.69 -9.17
CA ALA A 35 -9.15 4.76 -9.80
C ALA A 35 -8.84 4.39 -11.26
N PHE A 36 -9.62 4.87 -12.19
CA PHE A 36 -9.31 4.85 -13.63
C PHE A 36 -8.45 6.06 -14.00
N HIS A 37 -7.82 6.01 -15.17
CA HIS A 37 -7.04 7.11 -15.73
C HIS A 37 -7.48 7.39 -17.17
N ASP A 38 -6.78 6.88 -18.18
CA ASP A 38 -7.13 7.10 -19.58
C ASP A 38 -8.17 6.07 -20.08
N VAL A 39 -9.03 6.50 -21.00
CA VAL A 39 -10.02 5.64 -21.69
C VAL A 39 -9.78 5.72 -23.18
N VAL A 40 -9.50 4.59 -23.82
CA VAL A 40 -9.16 4.49 -25.23
C VAL A 40 -10.16 3.61 -25.99
N ASP A 41 -10.32 3.84 -27.29
CA ASP A 41 -11.18 2.98 -28.13
C ASP A 41 -10.37 1.87 -28.81
N ASP A 42 -9.10 2.16 -29.13
CA ASP A 42 -8.21 1.24 -29.82
C ASP A 42 -7.31 0.50 -28.81
N ALA A 43 -7.34 -0.84 -28.85
CA ALA A 43 -6.47 -1.66 -28.00
C ALA A 43 -4.97 -1.44 -28.24
N ARG A 44 -4.58 -0.84 -29.39
CA ARG A 44 -3.19 -0.46 -29.69
C ARG A 44 -2.72 0.75 -28.90
N GLU A 45 -3.64 1.54 -28.34
CA GLU A 45 -3.36 2.71 -27.51
C GLU A 45 -3.30 2.36 -26.01
N LEU A 46 -3.52 1.07 -25.66
CA LEU A 46 -3.46 0.62 -24.29
C LEU A 46 -2.03 0.71 -23.74
N ASP A 47 -1.92 1.35 -22.61
CA ASP A 47 -0.75 1.33 -21.73
C ASP A 47 -1.13 0.82 -20.32
N ALA A 48 -0.27 1.02 -19.35
CA ALA A 48 -0.53 0.56 -17.98
C ALA A 48 -1.73 1.26 -17.33
N ASP A 49 -2.01 2.51 -17.74
CA ASP A 49 -3.02 3.37 -17.12
C ASP A 49 -4.35 3.39 -17.89
N ALA A 50 -4.38 2.79 -19.09
CA ALA A 50 -5.54 2.85 -19.96
C ALA A 50 -6.50 1.67 -19.80
N ILE A 51 -7.81 1.98 -19.97
CA ILE A 51 -8.89 1.00 -20.10
C ILE A 51 -9.64 1.27 -21.42
N THR A 52 -10.20 0.23 -22.05
CA THR A 52 -11.00 0.44 -23.25
C THR A 52 -12.41 0.95 -22.92
N SER A 53 -12.99 1.77 -23.83
CA SER A 53 -14.38 2.25 -23.72
C SER A 53 -15.37 1.09 -23.54
N ASP A 54 -15.20 -0.01 -24.29
CA ASP A 54 -16.05 -1.20 -24.16
C ASP A 54 -15.96 -1.84 -22.78
N ARG A 55 -14.74 -1.86 -22.19
CA ARG A 55 -14.53 -2.38 -20.84
C ARG A 55 -15.22 -1.51 -19.80
N LEU A 56 -15.13 -0.21 -19.93
CA LEU A 56 -15.78 0.75 -19.03
C LEU A 56 -17.31 0.63 -19.12
N VAL A 57 -17.87 0.53 -20.33
CA VAL A 57 -19.29 0.31 -20.54
C VAL A 57 -19.73 -1.01 -19.90
N ALA A 58 -19.02 -2.10 -20.17
CA ALA A 58 -19.32 -3.40 -19.56
C ALA A 58 -19.27 -3.36 -18.02
N PHE A 59 -18.37 -2.57 -17.45
CA PHE A 59 -18.29 -2.38 -16.01
C PHE A 59 -19.48 -1.59 -15.47
N PHE A 60 -19.89 -0.50 -16.12
CA PHE A 60 -21.08 0.28 -15.71
C PHE A 60 -22.38 -0.51 -15.85
N ASP A 61 -22.51 -1.30 -16.92
CA ASP A 61 -23.65 -2.23 -17.09
C ASP A 61 -23.70 -3.27 -15.98
N TRP A 62 -22.52 -3.81 -15.61
CA TRP A 62 -22.44 -4.79 -14.54
C TRP A 62 -22.82 -4.17 -13.19
N LEU A 63 -22.33 -2.96 -12.85
CA LEU A 63 -22.71 -2.25 -11.62
C LEU A 63 -24.22 -2.11 -11.52
N ARG A 64 -24.86 -1.61 -12.58
CA ARG A 64 -26.30 -1.41 -12.63
C ARG A 64 -27.08 -2.73 -12.53
N GLY A 65 -26.58 -3.80 -13.15
CA GLY A 65 -27.22 -5.12 -13.15
C GLY A 65 -27.04 -5.91 -11.84
N ASN A 66 -26.14 -5.49 -10.95
CA ASN A 66 -25.79 -6.21 -9.72
C ASN A 66 -25.99 -5.39 -8.44
N ASP A 67 -26.88 -4.41 -8.48
CA ASP A 67 -27.26 -3.58 -7.32
C ASP A 67 -26.07 -2.85 -6.66
N TRP A 68 -25.11 -2.40 -7.50
CA TRP A 68 -24.02 -1.53 -7.06
C TRP A 68 -24.37 -0.07 -7.31
N HIS A 69 -24.12 0.77 -6.33
CA HIS A 69 -24.51 2.18 -6.35
C HIS A 69 -23.29 3.07 -6.32
N ALA A 70 -23.11 3.82 -7.40
CA ALA A 70 -22.08 4.84 -7.42
C ALA A 70 -22.44 5.98 -6.43
N ILE A 71 -21.48 6.36 -5.60
CA ILE A 71 -21.62 7.37 -4.56
C ILE A 71 -20.72 8.57 -4.83
N SER A 72 -21.14 9.75 -4.38
CA SER A 72 -20.41 11.00 -4.43
C SER A 72 -19.58 11.24 -3.16
N LEU A 73 -18.68 12.23 -3.19
CA LEU A 73 -17.98 12.69 -1.99
C LEU A 73 -18.95 13.31 -0.96
N ASP A 74 -20.10 13.83 -1.40
CA ASP A 74 -21.15 14.32 -0.49
C ASP A 74 -21.82 13.16 0.25
N ASP A 75 -22.10 12.05 -0.44
CA ASP A 75 -22.64 10.85 0.20
C ASP A 75 -21.70 10.33 1.27
N ILE A 76 -20.40 10.23 0.97
CA ILE A 76 -19.36 9.82 1.92
C ILE A 76 -19.31 10.77 3.12
N THR A 77 -19.28 12.08 2.87
CA THR A 77 -19.20 13.09 3.93
C THR A 77 -20.42 13.03 4.84
N ARG A 78 -21.62 12.97 4.27
CA ARG A 78 -22.86 12.91 5.04
C ARG A 78 -23.03 11.60 5.80
N ALA A 79 -22.59 10.49 5.20
CA ALA A 79 -22.60 9.18 5.86
C ALA A 79 -21.61 9.14 7.03
N GLY A 80 -20.39 9.65 6.87
CA GLY A 80 -19.41 9.76 7.94
C GLY A 80 -19.83 10.68 9.09
N GLN A 81 -20.72 11.66 8.81
CA GLN A 81 -21.36 12.51 9.83
C GLN A 81 -22.61 11.88 10.45
N GLY A 82 -23.02 10.70 10.03
CA GLY A 82 -24.24 10.04 10.50
C GLY A 82 -25.53 10.70 10.00
N LEU A 83 -25.48 11.57 8.99
CA LEU A 83 -26.64 12.31 8.46
C LEU A 83 -27.46 11.50 7.46
N GLN A 84 -26.87 10.50 6.85
CA GLN A 84 -27.52 9.54 5.95
C GLN A 84 -26.79 8.20 5.97
N ALA A 85 -27.47 7.15 5.48
CA ALA A 85 -26.87 5.85 5.24
C ALA A 85 -26.28 5.78 3.83
N LEU A 86 -25.19 5.04 3.64
CA LEU A 86 -24.78 4.64 2.29
C LEU A 86 -25.77 3.62 1.70
N PRO A 87 -25.98 3.63 0.37
CA PRO A 87 -26.78 2.60 -0.30
C PRO A 87 -26.11 1.21 -0.18
N PRO A 88 -26.80 0.12 -0.53
CA PRO A 88 -26.17 -1.18 -0.67
C PRO A 88 -25.03 -1.14 -1.69
N ASN A 89 -24.00 -1.98 -1.50
CA ASN A 89 -22.85 -2.08 -2.41
C ASN A 89 -22.35 -0.72 -2.95
N PRO A 90 -21.93 0.21 -2.05
CA PRO A 90 -21.55 1.56 -2.47
C PRO A 90 -20.15 1.56 -3.11
N ILE A 91 -20.00 2.31 -4.22
CA ILE A 91 -18.72 2.45 -4.93
C ILE A 91 -18.42 3.90 -5.29
N LEU A 92 -17.23 4.39 -4.93
CA LEU A 92 -16.68 5.65 -5.40
C LEU A 92 -15.93 5.42 -6.71
N ILE A 93 -16.32 6.12 -7.77
CA ILE A 93 -15.68 6.04 -9.09
C ILE A 93 -14.83 7.28 -9.30
N THR A 94 -13.53 7.08 -9.55
CA THR A 94 -12.60 8.19 -9.75
C THR A 94 -11.83 8.03 -11.06
N PHE A 95 -11.43 9.17 -11.65
CA PHE A 95 -10.55 9.26 -12.82
C PHE A 95 -9.42 10.23 -12.51
N ASP A 96 -8.19 9.74 -12.55
CA ASP A 96 -7.00 10.53 -12.21
C ASP A 96 -6.39 11.21 -13.45
N ASP A 97 -5.48 12.16 -13.23
CA ASP A 97 -4.68 12.90 -14.22
C ASP A 97 -5.40 13.93 -15.08
N GLY A 98 -6.71 13.81 -15.25
CA GLY A 98 -7.46 14.75 -16.10
C GLY A 98 -7.25 14.55 -17.60
N TYR A 99 -7.08 13.30 -18.05
CA TYR A 99 -6.98 12.98 -19.49
C TYR A 99 -8.16 13.52 -20.30
N ARG A 100 -7.92 13.83 -21.57
CA ARG A 100 -8.95 14.31 -22.47
C ARG A 100 -10.10 13.32 -22.65
N SER A 101 -9.85 12.04 -22.52
CA SER A 101 -10.86 10.98 -22.55
C SER A 101 -11.91 11.14 -21.45
N LEU A 102 -11.57 11.77 -20.32
CA LEU A 102 -12.55 12.13 -19.29
C LEU A 102 -13.72 12.94 -19.88
N TYR A 103 -13.44 13.91 -20.75
CA TYR A 103 -14.47 14.71 -21.40
C TYR A 103 -15.11 13.99 -22.60
N THR A 104 -14.30 13.34 -23.44
CA THR A 104 -14.79 12.81 -24.74
C THR A 104 -15.47 11.44 -24.61
N ARG A 105 -15.18 10.66 -23.55
CA ARG A 105 -15.68 9.30 -23.36
C ARG A 105 -16.40 9.11 -22.02
N VAL A 106 -15.75 9.49 -20.91
CA VAL A 106 -16.30 9.24 -19.57
C VAL A 106 -17.51 10.12 -19.28
N TYR A 107 -17.43 11.41 -19.58
CA TYR A 107 -18.52 12.35 -19.29
C TYR A 107 -19.86 12.00 -19.99
N PRO A 108 -19.89 11.65 -21.28
CA PRO A 108 -21.12 11.15 -21.92
C PRO A 108 -21.69 9.89 -21.25
N LEU A 109 -20.82 8.97 -20.82
CA LEU A 109 -21.25 7.76 -20.08
C LEU A 109 -21.78 8.13 -18.69
N ALA A 110 -21.10 9.01 -17.97
CA ALA A 110 -21.57 9.48 -16.65
C ALA A 110 -22.98 10.09 -16.73
N LEU A 111 -23.25 10.88 -17.77
CA LEU A 111 -24.59 11.43 -18.05
C LEU A 111 -25.62 10.33 -18.36
N ALA A 112 -25.28 9.39 -19.26
CA ALA A 112 -26.16 8.32 -19.69
C ALA A 112 -26.52 7.35 -18.55
N TYR A 113 -25.57 7.02 -17.69
CA TYR A 113 -25.73 6.12 -16.56
C TYR A 113 -26.15 6.82 -15.27
N ARG A 114 -26.09 8.18 -15.24
CA ARG A 114 -26.29 9.03 -14.04
C ARG A 114 -25.35 8.63 -12.89
N ILE A 115 -24.10 8.40 -13.22
CA ILE A 115 -23.06 7.98 -12.29
C ILE A 115 -22.28 9.22 -11.82
N PRO A 116 -22.22 9.53 -10.52
CA PRO A 116 -21.29 10.53 -9.99
C PRO A 116 -19.85 10.05 -10.14
N VAL A 117 -18.97 10.96 -10.54
CA VAL A 117 -17.54 10.70 -10.78
C VAL A 117 -16.70 11.76 -10.07
N VAL A 118 -15.61 11.37 -9.47
CA VAL A 118 -14.58 12.29 -8.98
C VAL A 118 -13.41 12.28 -9.97
N ALA A 119 -13.06 13.44 -10.48
CA ALA A 119 -11.93 13.58 -11.39
C ALA A 119 -10.80 14.37 -10.73
N THR A 120 -9.58 13.82 -10.70
CA THR A 120 -8.45 14.46 -10.04
C THR A 120 -7.50 15.08 -11.05
N LEU A 121 -7.09 16.33 -10.81
CA LEU A 121 -6.38 17.14 -11.79
C LEU A 121 -4.97 17.49 -11.31
N VAL A 122 -3.96 17.26 -12.17
CA VAL A 122 -2.59 17.74 -11.96
C VAL A 122 -2.51 19.20 -12.42
N GLY A 123 -2.37 20.10 -11.45
CA GLY A 123 -2.46 21.54 -11.72
C GLY A 123 -1.46 22.05 -12.76
N ALA A 124 -0.20 21.63 -12.65
CA ALA A 124 0.86 22.07 -13.56
C ALA A 124 0.61 21.68 -15.03
N TRP A 125 -0.03 20.53 -15.27
CA TRP A 125 -0.35 20.11 -16.64
C TRP A 125 -1.47 20.94 -17.24
N LEU A 126 -2.49 21.27 -16.44
CA LEU A 126 -3.63 22.04 -16.92
C LEU A 126 -3.36 23.55 -17.00
N ASP A 127 -2.42 24.07 -16.19
CA ASP A 127 -1.99 25.48 -16.19
C ASP A 127 -1.00 25.81 -17.33
N ALA A 128 -0.45 24.78 -17.99
CA ALA A 128 0.45 24.95 -19.12
C ALA A 128 -0.30 25.55 -20.34
N ALA A 129 0.42 26.27 -21.18
CA ALA A 129 -0.15 26.85 -22.41
C ALA A 129 -0.72 25.74 -23.34
N PRO A 130 -1.79 26.01 -24.10
CA PRO A 130 -2.47 24.97 -24.89
C PRO A 130 -1.59 24.25 -25.92
N ASP A 131 -0.56 24.90 -26.42
CA ASP A 131 0.43 24.40 -27.38
C ASP A 131 1.71 23.85 -26.72
N ALA A 132 1.79 23.90 -25.40
CA ALA A 132 2.94 23.40 -24.65
C ALA A 132 2.97 21.87 -24.61
N SER A 133 4.13 21.35 -24.21
CA SER A 133 4.30 19.98 -23.76
C SER A 133 4.53 19.94 -22.26
N VAL A 134 4.07 18.89 -21.62
CA VAL A 134 4.23 18.67 -20.17
C VAL A 134 4.96 17.37 -19.92
N GLN A 135 5.65 17.29 -18.78
CA GLN A 135 6.34 16.09 -18.34
C GLN A 135 5.35 15.13 -17.67
N TYR A 136 5.25 13.93 -18.22
CA TYR A 136 4.45 12.82 -17.69
C TYR A 136 5.38 11.62 -17.41
N GLY A 137 5.76 11.44 -16.15
CA GLY A 137 6.81 10.48 -15.80
C GLY A 137 8.13 10.79 -16.50
N ASP A 138 8.65 9.83 -17.26
CA ASP A 138 9.85 9.96 -18.12
C ASP A 138 9.55 10.45 -19.56
N GLN A 139 8.28 10.66 -19.88
CA GLN A 139 7.82 11.07 -21.21
C GLN A 139 7.42 12.54 -21.24
N THR A 140 7.56 13.14 -22.42
CA THR A 140 7.03 14.47 -22.72
C THR A 140 5.78 14.29 -23.60
N VAL A 141 4.63 14.77 -23.13
CA VAL A 141 3.35 14.65 -23.84
C VAL A 141 2.75 16.04 -24.13
N PRO A 142 1.97 16.20 -25.21
CA PRO A 142 1.33 17.47 -25.49
C PRO A 142 0.27 17.80 -24.44
N ARG A 143 0.14 19.07 -24.06
CA ARG A 143 -0.90 19.58 -23.15
C ARG A 143 -2.31 19.16 -23.59
N SER A 144 -2.53 19.06 -24.90
CA SER A 144 -3.81 18.64 -25.49
C SER A 144 -4.21 17.18 -25.17
N LYS A 145 -3.34 16.38 -24.56
CA LYS A 145 -3.68 15.06 -24.02
C LYS A 145 -4.65 15.15 -22.83
N PHE A 146 -4.73 16.31 -22.19
CA PHE A 146 -5.55 16.59 -21.01
C PHE A 146 -6.72 17.50 -21.32
N ILE A 147 -7.74 17.53 -20.45
CA ILE A 147 -8.90 18.41 -20.58
C ILE A 147 -8.52 19.89 -20.51
N SER A 148 -9.36 20.75 -21.08
CA SER A 148 -9.28 22.20 -20.87
C SER A 148 -10.09 22.62 -19.62
N TRP A 149 -9.83 23.84 -19.13
CA TRP A 149 -10.62 24.39 -18.04
C TRP A 149 -12.09 24.67 -18.45
N ASP A 150 -12.35 24.97 -19.72
CA ASP A 150 -13.74 25.12 -20.25
C ASP A 150 -14.47 23.78 -20.17
N GLN A 151 -13.84 22.70 -20.59
CA GLN A 151 -14.40 21.34 -20.47
C GLN A 151 -14.62 20.95 -19.00
N ALA A 152 -13.70 21.30 -18.11
CA ALA A 152 -13.86 21.05 -16.68
C ALA A 152 -15.06 21.83 -16.11
N ARG A 153 -15.24 23.11 -16.47
CA ARG A 153 -16.40 23.92 -16.05
C ARG A 153 -17.73 23.33 -16.55
N GLU A 154 -17.78 22.88 -17.81
CA GLU A 154 -18.96 22.23 -18.37
C GLU A 154 -19.31 20.94 -17.61
N MET A 155 -18.32 20.07 -17.39
CA MET A 155 -18.52 18.84 -16.63
C MET A 155 -18.98 19.10 -15.19
N GLN A 156 -18.38 20.09 -14.51
CA GLN A 156 -18.78 20.48 -13.16
C GLN A 156 -20.22 21.00 -13.12
N ALA A 157 -20.66 21.75 -14.11
CA ALA A 157 -22.00 22.31 -14.20
C ALA A 157 -23.09 21.22 -14.32
N SER A 158 -22.76 20.02 -14.78
CA SER A 158 -23.68 18.87 -14.82
C SER A 158 -24.08 18.38 -13.43
N GLY A 159 -23.29 18.67 -12.39
CA GLY A 159 -23.48 18.15 -11.03
C GLY A 159 -23.07 16.69 -10.84
N LEU A 160 -22.63 15.99 -11.90
CA LEU A 160 -22.17 14.59 -11.83
C LEU A 160 -20.65 14.48 -11.67
N ILE A 161 -19.89 15.47 -12.11
CA ILE A 161 -18.43 15.45 -12.02
C ILE A 161 -17.96 16.40 -10.92
N GLU A 162 -17.34 15.86 -9.86
CA GLU A 162 -16.65 16.67 -8.87
C GLU A 162 -15.14 16.63 -9.12
N PHE A 163 -14.51 17.81 -9.16
CA PHE A 163 -13.07 17.90 -9.35
C PHE A 163 -12.33 17.93 -8.02
N ALA A 164 -11.30 17.08 -7.91
CA ALA A 164 -10.38 16.97 -6.80
C ALA A 164 -8.95 17.29 -7.26
N SER A 165 -8.07 17.58 -6.32
CA SER A 165 -6.65 17.83 -6.62
C SER A 165 -5.89 16.52 -6.85
N HIS A 166 -4.97 16.52 -7.81
CA HIS A 166 -3.90 15.53 -7.94
C HIS A 166 -2.53 16.18 -7.72
N SER A 167 -2.47 17.16 -6.79
CA SER A 167 -1.40 18.11 -6.55
C SER A 167 -1.26 19.20 -7.63
N TYR A 168 -0.39 20.18 -7.43
CA TYR A 168 0.01 21.08 -8.52
C TYR A 168 1.11 20.45 -9.36
N GLY A 169 2.24 20.05 -8.77
CA GLY A 169 3.42 19.53 -9.44
C GLY A 169 4.11 18.37 -8.73
N LEU A 170 3.45 17.69 -7.77
CA LEU A 170 4.04 16.54 -7.10
C LEU A 170 3.92 15.22 -7.88
N HIS A 171 3.33 15.26 -9.10
CA HIS A 171 3.24 14.08 -9.96
C HIS A 171 4.57 13.83 -10.70
N GLU A 172 5.64 13.75 -9.94
CA GLU A 172 7.00 13.52 -10.43
C GLU A 172 7.81 12.65 -9.45
N GLY A 173 8.87 12.01 -9.96
CA GLY A 173 9.92 11.43 -9.16
C GLY A 173 10.97 12.47 -8.83
N VAL A 174 11.45 12.51 -7.58
CA VAL A 174 12.58 13.35 -7.19
C VAL A 174 13.74 12.51 -6.71
N GLN A 175 14.96 12.93 -7.04
CA GLN A 175 16.17 12.24 -6.67
C GLN A 175 16.39 12.30 -5.14
N THR A 176 16.67 11.15 -4.52
CA THR A 176 16.82 10.99 -3.08
C THR A 176 18.23 10.61 -2.63
N ASN A 177 19.14 10.32 -3.55
CA ASN A 177 20.54 10.03 -3.24
C ASN A 177 21.46 10.35 -4.41
N SER A 178 22.78 10.28 -4.18
CA SER A 178 23.79 10.51 -5.23
C SER A 178 23.78 9.49 -6.37
N GLN A 179 23.09 8.37 -6.21
CA GLN A 179 23.01 7.27 -7.20
C GLN A 179 21.82 7.42 -8.16
N GLY A 180 21.04 8.52 -8.06
CA GLY A 180 19.93 8.80 -8.95
C GLY A 180 18.64 8.05 -8.61
N THR A 181 18.50 7.46 -7.41
CA THR A 181 17.24 6.85 -6.98
C THR A 181 16.16 7.93 -6.90
N GLN A 182 15.02 7.68 -7.55
CA GLN A 182 13.86 8.58 -7.51
C GLN A 182 12.74 7.98 -6.68
N LEU A 183 12.08 8.83 -5.90
CA LEU A 183 10.87 8.50 -5.16
C LEU A 183 9.78 9.55 -5.45
N PRO A 184 8.49 9.23 -5.26
CA PRO A 184 7.39 10.18 -5.43
C PRO A 184 7.61 11.46 -4.65
N ALA A 185 7.45 12.61 -5.31
CA ALA A 185 7.78 13.92 -4.75
C ALA A 185 7.02 14.23 -3.44
N ALA A 186 5.82 13.68 -3.25
CA ALA A 186 5.02 13.90 -2.04
C ALA A 186 5.64 13.33 -0.76
N ILE A 187 6.51 12.31 -0.88
CA ILE A 187 7.11 11.61 0.26
C ILE A 187 8.64 11.72 0.32
N ALA A 188 9.27 12.07 -0.79
CA ALA A 188 10.71 11.98 -0.95
C ALA A 188 11.44 13.19 -0.33
N HIS A 189 12.46 12.92 0.46
CA HIS A 189 13.46 13.91 0.85
C HIS A 189 14.42 14.12 -0.29
N ARG A 190 14.39 15.28 -0.93
CA ARG A 190 15.27 15.63 -2.06
C ARG A 190 16.74 15.55 -1.66
N TYR A 191 17.55 14.95 -2.53
CA TYR A 191 19.00 14.99 -2.39
C TYR A 191 19.51 16.39 -2.78
N LEU A 192 20.19 17.08 -1.85
CA LEU A 192 20.53 18.51 -1.99
C LEU A 192 21.99 18.78 -2.29
N GLY A 193 22.86 17.77 -2.37
CA GLY A 193 24.22 18.18 -2.52
C GLY A 193 25.26 17.20 -3.01
N SER A 194 26.22 17.75 -3.79
CA SER A 194 27.42 17.07 -4.25
C SER A 194 28.64 17.32 -3.35
N GLN A 195 28.71 18.45 -2.64
CA GLN A 195 29.87 18.83 -1.80
C GLN A 195 29.73 18.37 -0.34
N GLN A 196 28.52 18.40 0.19
CA GLN A 196 28.16 17.78 1.47
C GLN A 196 26.85 17.02 1.26
N PRO A 197 26.92 15.71 1.01
CA PRO A 197 25.74 14.91 0.72
C PRO A 197 24.75 14.96 1.89
N HIS A 198 23.59 15.55 1.68
CA HIS A 198 22.50 15.57 2.64
C HIS A 198 21.16 15.60 1.91
N ASN A 199 20.13 15.17 2.59
CA ASN A 199 18.77 15.21 2.09
C ASN A 199 18.00 16.38 2.70
N GLU A 200 16.93 16.77 2.01
CA GLU A 200 15.94 17.73 2.48
C GLU A 200 15.48 17.37 3.91
N SER A 201 15.33 18.37 4.77
CA SER A 201 14.81 18.17 6.11
C SER A 201 13.30 17.90 6.10
N GLU A 202 12.77 17.32 7.18
CA GLU A 202 11.34 17.09 7.37
C GLU A 202 10.52 18.38 7.24
N SER A 203 11.00 19.48 7.85
CA SER A 203 10.35 20.80 7.75
C SER A 203 10.36 21.37 6.33
N SER A 204 11.42 21.11 5.57
CA SER A 204 11.50 21.55 4.16
C SER A 204 10.56 20.70 3.27
N LEU A 205 10.49 19.40 3.50
CA LEU A 205 9.51 18.51 2.84
C LEU A 205 8.08 19.00 3.13
N TYR A 206 7.73 19.24 4.39
CA TYR A 206 6.42 19.78 4.76
C TYR A 206 6.11 21.09 4.03
N ALA A 207 7.04 22.05 4.07
CA ALA A 207 6.84 23.35 3.42
C ALA A 207 6.64 23.22 1.91
N ARG A 208 7.41 22.36 1.25
CA ARG A 208 7.31 22.11 -0.19
C ARG A 208 5.98 21.47 -0.57
N VAL A 209 5.58 20.42 0.13
CA VAL A 209 4.31 19.72 -0.12
C VAL A 209 3.13 20.67 0.14
N LYS A 210 3.16 21.39 1.26
CA LYS A 210 2.09 22.35 1.59
C LYS A 210 1.96 23.45 0.54
N THR A 211 3.09 24.05 0.12
CA THR A 211 3.09 25.11 -0.91
C THR A 211 2.52 24.62 -2.24
N ASP A 212 2.85 23.41 -2.65
CA ASP A 212 2.32 22.78 -3.86
C ASP A 212 0.80 22.58 -3.78
N LEU A 213 0.32 22.02 -2.65
CA LEU A 213 -1.08 21.76 -2.42
C LEU A 213 -1.90 23.05 -2.30
N ASP A 214 -1.38 24.09 -1.65
CA ASP A 214 -1.99 25.42 -1.60
C ASP A 214 -2.13 26.00 -3.02
N ARG A 215 -1.08 25.86 -3.85
CA ARG A 215 -1.09 26.30 -5.25
C ARG A 215 -2.14 25.57 -6.08
N SER A 216 -2.25 24.23 -5.92
CA SER A 216 -3.28 23.44 -6.59
C SER A 216 -4.68 23.92 -6.22
N ARG A 217 -4.95 24.13 -4.93
CA ARG A 217 -6.26 24.64 -4.45
C ARG A 217 -6.57 26.04 -4.98
N ALA A 218 -5.58 26.93 -4.97
CA ALA A 218 -5.75 28.30 -5.48
C ALA A 218 -6.04 28.30 -7.00
N LEU A 219 -5.32 27.46 -7.76
CA LEU A 219 -5.56 27.29 -9.20
C LEU A 219 -6.98 26.79 -9.47
N MET A 220 -7.39 25.71 -8.83
CA MET A 220 -8.72 25.14 -9.04
C MET A 220 -9.83 26.08 -8.57
N HIS A 221 -9.62 26.83 -7.49
CA HIS A 221 -10.56 27.86 -7.06
C HIS A 221 -10.70 28.97 -8.13
N ARG A 222 -9.59 29.41 -8.70
CA ARG A 222 -9.60 30.43 -9.78
C ARG A 222 -10.36 29.94 -11.01
N GLU A 223 -10.14 28.69 -11.42
CA GLU A 223 -10.67 28.15 -12.67
C GLU A 223 -12.09 27.59 -12.55
N LEU A 224 -12.43 26.99 -11.41
CA LEU A 224 -13.69 26.28 -11.18
C LEU A 224 -14.64 26.98 -10.19
N GLY A 225 -14.23 28.13 -9.61
CA GLY A 225 -15.00 28.90 -8.68
C GLY A 225 -15.06 28.32 -7.26
N ARG A 226 -14.49 27.14 -7.02
CA ARG A 226 -14.40 26.50 -5.70
C ARG A 226 -13.08 25.78 -5.51
N ALA A 227 -12.54 25.84 -4.29
CA ALA A 227 -11.37 25.06 -3.92
C ALA A 227 -11.74 23.58 -3.73
N PRO A 228 -10.92 22.64 -4.20
CA PRO A 228 -11.17 21.21 -3.97
C PRO A 228 -11.05 20.87 -2.48
N ARG A 229 -11.93 19.99 -2.00
CA ARG A 229 -11.89 19.43 -0.64
C ARG A 229 -11.18 18.09 -0.58
N ALA A 230 -11.00 17.45 -1.74
CA ALA A 230 -10.40 16.14 -1.87
C ALA A 230 -9.07 16.19 -2.64
N LEU A 231 -8.15 15.31 -2.28
CA LEU A 231 -6.83 15.10 -2.86
C LEU A 231 -6.67 13.62 -3.23
N ALA A 232 -6.20 13.30 -4.43
CA ALA A 232 -5.60 12.01 -4.71
C ALA A 232 -4.07 12.15 -4.66
N TRP A 233 -3.43 11.31 -3.87
CA TRP A 233 -1.97 11.30 -3.80
C TRP A 233 -1.38 10.74 -5.09
N SER A 234 -0.48 11.47 -5.72
CA SER A 234 0.25 11.01 -6.91
C SER A 234 0.96 9.68 -6.61
N PHE A 235 0.82 8.71 -7.50
CA PHE A 235 1.30 7.33 -7.30
C PHE A 235 0.68 6.62 -6.07
N GLY A 236 -0.40 7.14 -5.50
CA GLY A 236 -1.03 6.65 -4.28
C GLY A 236 -0.18 6.78 -3.01
N ARG A 237 0.97 7.50 -3.08
CA ARG A 237 1.97 7.51 -2.00
C ARG A 237 1.92 8.79 -1.18
N TYR A 238 1.85 8.60 0.13
CA TYR A 238 1.89 9.68 1.11
C TYR A 238 2.69 9.26 2.35
N ASN A 239 3.05 10.22 3.17
CA ASN A 239 3.62 10.02 4.50
C ASN A 239 2.92 10.95 5.49
N GLU A 240 3.30 10.85 6.76
CA GLU A 240 2.72 11.67 7.82
C GLU A 240 2.90 13.17 7.56
N THR A 241 4.07 13.58 7.11
CA THR A 241 4.38 14.97 6.77
C THR A 241 3.51 15.48 5.63
N GLY A 242 3.33 14.67 4.58
CA GLY A 242 2.41 14.96 3.49
C GLY A 242 0.97 15.08 3.96
N LEU A 243 0.51 14.16 4.82
CA LEU A 243 -0.83 14.18 5.39
C LEU A 243 -1.07 15.44 6.24
N ALA A 244 -0.12 15.82 7.10
CA ALA A 244 -0.17 17.05 7.87
C ALA A 244 -0.22 18.29 6.96
N ALA A 245 0.58 18.31 5.88
CA ALA A 245 0.58 19.39 4.89
C ALA A 245 -0.77 19.49 4.16
N ALA A 246 -1.37 18.36 3.77
CA ALA A 246 -2.68 18.32 3.11
C ALA A 246 -3.80 18.83 4.02
N THR A 247 -3.79 18.39 5.28
CA THR A 247 -4.75 18.88 6.30
C THR A 247 -4.60 20.38 6.51
N ALA A 248 -3.37 20.88 6.66
CA ALA A 248 -3.09 22.30 6.83
C ALA A 248 -3.38 23.14 5.57
N ALA A 249 -3.33 22.54 4.39
CA ALA A 249 -3.79 23.15 3.15
C ALA A 249 -5.33 23.17 3.02
N GLY A 250 -6.07 22.46 3.89
CA GLY A 250 -7.53 22.46 3.96
C GLY A 250 -8.19 21.34 3.15
N PHE A 251 -7.51 20.24 2.89
CA PHE A 251 -8.12 19.03 2.39
C PHE A 251 -8.73 18.25 3.56
N SER A 252 -9.92 17.71 3.36
CA SER A 252 -10.65 16.88 4.33
C SER A 252 -10.86 15.45 3.86
N ILE A 253 -10.49 15.16 2.62
CA ILE A 253 -10.56 13.84 1.98
C ILE A 253 -9.24 13.61 1.24
N ALA A 254 -8.63 12.44 1.40
CA ALA A 254 -7.46 12.05 0.62
C ALA A 254 -7.58 10.59 0.17
N MET A 255 -7.16 10.34 -1.06
CA MET A 255 -7.29 9.06 -1.74
C MET A 255 -5.91 8.48 -2.06
N THR A 256 -5.77 7.17 -1.89
CA THR A 256 -4.55 6.40 -2.14
C THR A 256 -4.81 5.34 -3.21
N LEU A 257 -3.82 4.50 -3.53
CA LEU A 257 -3.99 3.34 -4.42
C LEU A 257 -3.89 2.00 -3.64
N ARG A 258 -4.22 2.03 -2.36
CA ARG A 258 -4.25 0.82 -1.55
C ARG A 258 -5.51 0.01 -1.85
N LEU A 259 -5.32 -1.27 -2.22
CA LEU A 259 -6.43 -2.18 -2.49
C LEU A 259 -7.04 -2.70 -1.18
N GLU A 260 -7.97 -1.94 -0.64
CA GLU A 260 -8.76 -2.32 0.53
C GLU A 260 -10.11 -1.60 0.53
N PRO A 261 -11.11 -2.09 1.27
CA PRO A 261 -12.35 -1.35 1.47
C PRO A 261 -12.07 0.02 2.08
N ALA A 262 -12.63 1.05 1.49
CA ALA A 262 -12.61 2.39 2.08
C ALA A 262 -13.55 2.45 3.28
N ASP A 263 -13.17 3.25 4.29
CA ASP A 263 -13.88 3.36 5.55
C ASP A 263 -14.37 4.80 5.77
N LEU A 264 -15.62 4.96 6.19
CA LEU A 264 -16.22 6.27 6.49
C LEU A 264 -15.50 7.02 7.62
N GLU A 265 -14.88 6.29 8.56
CA GLU A 265 -14.12 6.88 9.65
C GLU A 265 -12.74 7.40 9.22
N GLN A 266 -12.31 7.10 7.97
CA GLN A 266 -10.97 7.38 7.50
C GLN A 266 -10.94 8.15 6.17
N PRO A 267 -11.58 9.32 6.10
CA PRO A 267 -11.72 10.05 4.84
C PRO A 267 -10.39 10.55 4.26
N MET A 268 -9.32 10.62 5.09
CA MET A 268 -7.99 11.07 4.65
C MET A 268 -7.08 9.93 4.15
N ALA A 269 -7.62 8.70 3.98
CA ALA A 269 -6.87 7.55 3.53
C ALA A 269 -7.74 6.55 2.73
N ILE A 270 -8.57 7.04 1.83
CA ILE A 270 -9.45 6.21 0.99
C ILE A 270 -8.61 5.34 0.07
N GLY A 271 -8.62 4.03 0.31
CA GLY A 271 -7.98 3.05 -0.56
C GLY A 271 -8.78 2.88 -1.85
N ARG A 272 -8.11 2.82 -3.00
CA ARG A 272 -8.75 2.64 -4.31
C ARG A 272 -8.07 1.52 -5.09
N TYR A 273 -8.86 0.70 -5.74
CA TYR A 273 -8.34 -0.25 -6.73
C TYR A 273 -7.95 0.48 -8.02
N TRP A 274 -6.71 0.30 -8.47
CA TRP A 274 -6.21 0.77 -9.76
C TRP A 274 -6.21 -0.39 -10.78
N PRO A 275 -7.12 -0.37 -11.79
CA PRO A 275 -7.19 -1.41 -12.80
C PRO A 275 -6.17 -1.18 -13.92
N SER A 276 -4.92 -1.60 -13.73
CA SER A 276 -3.87 -1.46 -14.72
C SER A 276 -4.00 -2.48 -15.87
N HIS A 277 -3.51 -2.10 -17.08
CA HIS A 277 -3.45 -2.97 -18.27
C HIS A 277 -4.81 -3.52 -18.72
N ASN A 278 -5.88 -2.73 -18.66
CA ASN A 278 -7.23 -3.10 -19.13
C ASN A 278 -7.70 -4.50 -18.66
N PRO A 279 -7.78 -4.76 -17.35
CA PRO A 279 -8.10 -6.09 -16.84
C PRO A 279 -9.49 -6.56 -17.29
N PRO A 280 -9.75 -7.86 -17.40
CA PRO A 280 -11.06 -8.37 -17.74
C PRO A 280 -12.11 -8.01 -16.69
N LEU A 281 -13.38 -7.89 -17.08
CA LEU A 281 -14.49 -7.50 -16.18
C LEU A 281 -14.53 -8.35 -14.89
N GLY A 282 -14.32 -9.65 -15.00
CA GLY A 282 -14.29 -10.53 -13.82
C GLY A 282 -13.23 -10.14 -12.80
N GLN A 283 -12.09 -9.63 -13.23
CA GLN A 283 -11.05 -9.14 -12.33
C GLN A 283 -11.46 -7.80 -11.68
N LEU A 284 -12.06 -6.87 -12.43
CA LEU A 284 -12.61 -5.63 -11.87
C LEU A 284 -13.60 -5.94 -10.75
N VAL A 285 -14.55 -6.82 -11.02
CA VAL A 285 -15.59 -7.23 -10.08
C VAL A 285 -15.03 -7.90 -8.82
N THR A 286 -14.07 -8.81 -9.00
CA THR A 286 -13.41 -9.48 -7.87
C THR A 286 -12.72 -8.49 -6.94
N HIS A 287 -12.03 -7.49 -7.49
CA HIS A 287 -11.28 -6.52 -6.68
C HIS A 287 -12.21 -5.55 -5.95
N ILE A 288 -13.24 -5.01 -6.60
CA ILE A 288 -14.19 -4.11 -5.94
C ILE A 288 -15.08 -4.83 -4.92
N GLY A 289 -15.36 -6.12 -5.13
CA GLY A 289 -16.14 -6.95 -4.21
C GLY A 289 -15.35 -7.40 -2.99
N PHE A 290 -14.04 -7.06 -2.90
CA PHE A 290 -13.13 -7.52 -1.85
C PHE A 290 -13.30 -9.01 -1.55
N GLN A 291 -13.71 -9.78 -2.57
CA GLN A 291 -13.77 -11.23 -2.44
C GLN A 291 -12.41 -11.71 -1.94
N PRO A 292 -12.36 -12.62 -0.99
CA PRO A 292 -11.09 -13.17 -0.55
C PRO A 292 -10.43 -13.82 -1.76
N VAL A 293 -9.58 -13.07 -2.45
CA VAL A 293 -8.64 -13.66 -3.39
C VAL A 293 -7.86 -14.68 -2.57
N LEU A 294 -7.86 -15.92 -2.99
CA LEU A 294 -7.04 -16.96 -2.37
C LEU A 294 -5.64 -16.37 -2.13
N PRO A 295 -5.05 -16.53 -0.94
CA PRO A 295 -3.76 -15.91 -0.68
C PRO A 295 -2.78 -16.39 -1.73
N ALA A 296 -2.21 -15.44 -2.47
CA ALA A 296 -1.10 -15.74 -3.38
C ALA A 296 0.04 -16.36 -2.56
N ALA A 297 0.76 -17.29 -3.15
CA ALA A 297 1.95 -17.83 -2.53
C ALA A 297 2.95 -16.69 -2.29
N GLN A 298 3.38 -16.50 -1.04
CA GLN A 298 4.42 -15.54 -0.69
C GLN A 298 5.77 -16.25 -0.58
N ARG A 299 6.77 -15.70 -1.23
CA ARG A 299 8.13 -16.24 -1.26
C ARG A 299 9.11 -15.14 -0.92
N LEU A 300 9.55 -15.15 0.35
CA LEU A 300 10.42 -14.14 0.91
C LEU A 300 11.87 -14.62 0.84
N VAL A 301 12.71 -13.92 0.11
CA VAL A 301 14.13 -14.27 -0.08
C VAL A 301 15.00 -13.21 0.60
N CYS A 302 15.95 -13.67 1.43
CA CYS A 302 16.96 -12.81 2.07
C CYS A 302 17.86 -12.16 1.03
N VAL A 303 18.14 -10.88 1.25
CA VAL A 303 19.15 -10.11 0.52
C VAL A 303 20.06 -9.41 1.54
N ASN A 304 21.32 -9.82 1.60
CA ASN A 304 22.30 -9.18 2.47
C ASN A 304 23.08 -8.11 1.69
N PRO A 305 22.91 -6.81 1.96
CA PRO A 305 23.66 -5.77 1.28
C PRO A 305 25.18 -5.91 1.40
N GLN A 306 25.68 -6.53 2.46
CA GLN A 306 27.10 -6.71 2.67
C GLN A 306 27.75 -7.62 1.62
N SER A 307 27.01 -8.59 1.08
CA SER A 307 27.54 -9.49 0.03
C SER A 307 27.52 -8.89 -1.38
N ILE A 308 26.75 -7.82 -1.57
CA ILE A 308 26.54 -7.23 -2.90
C ILE A 308 27.13 -5.82 -3.05
N TRP A 309 27.31 -5.10 -1.93
CA TRP A 309 27.82 -3.75 -1.96
C TRP A 309 29.30 -3.69 -2.31
N SER A 310 29.65 -2.75 -3.17
CA SER A 310 31.02 -2.35 -3.47
C SER A 310 31.12 -0.83 -3.53
N ALA A 311 32.30 -0.28 -3.19
CA ALA A 311 32.59 1.13 -3.41
C ALA A 311 32.74 1.45 -4.91
N ASP A 312 33.08 0.46 -5.73
CA ASP A 312 33.00 0.55 -7.19
C ASP A 312 31.55 0.39 -7.66
N SER A 313 31.03 1.42 -8.31
CA SER A 313 29.62 1.47 -8.74
C SER A 313 29.30 0.43 -9.83
N ALA A 314 30.25 0.11 -10.70
CA ALA A 314 30.03 -0.87 -11.75
C ALA A 314 29.98 -2.30 -11.19
N GLU A 315 30.86 -2.60 -10.23
CA GLU A 315 30.82 -3.88 -9.51
C GLU A 315 29.52 -4.00 -8.68
N PHE A 316 29.12 -2.94 -7.97
CA PHE A 316 27.87 -2.94 -7.23
C PHE A 316 26.65 -3.18 -8.15
N ASP A 317 26.60 -2.52 -9.31
CA ASP A 317 25.52 -2.72 -10.28
C ASP A 317 25.52 -4.12 -10.89
N ALA A 318 26.68 -4.69 -11.16
CA ALA A 318 26.82 -6.06 -11.64
C ALA A 318 26.31 -7.08 -10.58
N ASN A 319 26.69 -6.89 -9.32
CA ASN A 319 26.23 -7.73 -8.21
C ASN A 319 24.72 -7.62 -8.02
N LEU A 320 24.17 -6.40 -8.07
CA LEU A 320 22.73 -6.15 -7.97
C LEU A 320 21.96 -6.80 -9.14
N GLY A 321 22.55 -6.83 -10.35
CA GLY A 321 22.02 -7.57 -11.49
C GLY A 321 21.86 -9.07 -11.19
N LYS A 322 22.85 -9.70 -10.57
CA LYS A 322 22.78 -11.11 -10.16
C LYS A 322 21.66 -11.37 -9.14
N VAL A 323 21.46 -10.45 -8.18
CA VAL A 323 20.36 -10.55 -7.22
C VAL A 323 19.01 -10.52 -7.93
N ILE A 324 18.81 -9.59 -8.87
CA ILE A 324 17.57 -9.46 -9.65
C ILE A 324 17.27 -10.75 -10.42
N GLU A 325 18.26 -11.28 -11.12
CA GLU A 325 18.11 -12.53 -11.88
C GLU A 325 17.76 -13.71 -10.95
N ARG A 326 18.42 -13.78 -9.80
CA ARG A 326 18.18 -14.83 -8.82
C ARG A 326 16.77 -14.77 -8.23
N LEU A 327 16.29 -13.60 -7.81
CA LEU A 327 14.93 -13.44 -7.28
C LEU A 327 13.87 -13.86 -8.30
N ARG A 328 14.09 -13.54 -9.58
CA ARG A 328 13.24 -13.99 -10.68
C ARG A 328 13.30 -15.51 -10.85
N ALA A 329 14.49 -16.09 -10.85
CA ALA A 329 14.67 -17.55 -10.98
C ALA A 329 14.03 -18.33 -9.84
N LEU A 330 14.07 -17.79 -8.61
CA LEU A 330 13.42 -18.37 -7.44
C LEU A 330 11.90 -18.11 -7.39
N GLY A 331 11.36 -17.29 -8.29
CA GLY A 331 9.94 -16.91 -8.24
C GLY A 331 9.59 -16.19 -6.93
N ALA A 332 10.51 -15.36 -6.43
CA ALA A 332 10.30 -14.57 -5.22
C ALA A 332 9.15 -13.56 -5.41
N THR A 333 8.41 -13.33 -4.36
CA THR A 333 7.39 -12.27 -4.28
C THR A 333 7.84 -11.11 -3.41
N ASP A 334 8.74 -11.38 -2.46
CA ASP A 334 9.24 -10.43 -1.48
C ASP A 334 10.76 -10.59 -1.33
N ALA A 335 11.48 -9.47 -1.26
CA ALA A 335 12.91 -9.42 -0.92
C ALA A 335 13.09 -8.90 0.51
N VAL A 336 13.68 -9.70 1.39
CA VAL A 336 13.97 -9.34 2.77
C VAL A 336 15.38 -8.79 2.85
N ILE A 337 15.53 -7.47 3.03
CA ILE A 337 16.80 -6.77 2.94
C ILE A 337 17.27 -6.34 4.33
N ASP A 338 18.51 -6.66 4.69
CA ASP A 338 19.11 -6.20 5.95
C ASP A 338 19.34 -4.69 5.94
N ALA A 339 18.73 -3.99 6.90
CA ALA A 339 18.88 -2.53 7.01
C ALA A 339 20.22 -2.11 7.64
N VAL A 340 20.89 -3.03 8.34
CA VAL A 340 22.15 -2.78 9.06
C VAL A 340 23.21 -3.80 8.71
N ALA A 341 24.47 -3.40 8.80
CA ALA A 341 25.62 -4.28 8.71
C ALA A 341 25.93 -4.86 10.09
N LEU A 342 26.11 -6.17 10.14
CA LEU A 342 26.50 -6.87 11.36
C LEU A 342 28.01 -7.22 11.30
N GLY A 343 28.69 -7.07 12.43
CA GLY A 343 30.04 -7.58 12.62
C GLY A 343 30.07 -9.10 12.78
N ALA A 344 31.27 -9.66 12.85
CA ALA A 344 31.49 -11.07 13.06
C ALA A 344 30.93 -11.60 14.39
N ASP A 345 30.74 -10.71 15.38
CA ASP A 345 30.13 -11.01 16.67
C ASP A 345 28.59 -10.87 16.68
N GLY A 346 27.99 -10.59 15.51
CA GLY A 346 26.54 -10.40 15.34
C GLY A 346 26.01 -9.05 15.83
N LYS A 347 26.89 -8.12 16.26
CA LYS A 347 26.47 -6.79 16.67
C LYS A 347 26.37 -5.84 15.50
N ILE A 348 25.52 -4.82 15.63
CA ILE A 348 25.37 -3.77 14.62
C ILE A 348 26.63 -2.89 14.61
N GLU A 349 27.28 -2.84 13.45
CA GLU A 349 28.42 -1.97 13.17
C GLU A 349 28.00 -0.67 12.48
N ALA A 350 27.13 -0.75 11.48
CA ALA A 350 26.78 0.38 10.63
C ALA A 350 25.36 0.21 10.03
N SER A 351 24.84 1.28 9.44
CA SER A 351 23.63 1.29 8.62
C SER A 351 23.95 1.17 7.13
N TRP A 352 22.97 0.73 6.34
CA TRP A 352 22.98 0.77 4.87
C TRP A 352 22.16 1.94 4.31
N PHE A 353 21.77 2.88 5.15
CA PHE A 353 21.01 4.09 4.82
C PHE A 353 21.54 5.27 5.64
N PRO A 354 21.29 6.52 5.24
CA PRO A 354 21.69 7.70 6.00
C PRO A 354 21.04 7.70 7.39
N SER A 355 21.86 7.79 8.42
CA SER A 355 21.42 7.83 9.82
C SER A 355 22.34 8.74 10.64
N ASN A 356 21.77 9.43 11.64
CA ASN A 356 22.50 10.19 12.64
C ASN A 356 22.91 9.32 13.85
N GLU A 357 22.30 8.14 13.99
CA GLU A 357 22.46 7.26 15.14
C GLU A 357 23.53 6.17 14.93
N LEU A 358 23.78 5.81 13.67
CA LEU A 358 24.76 4.80 13.29
C LEU A 358 25.70 5.34 12.20
N PRO A 359 26.98 4.93 12.20
CA PRO A 359 27.85 5.20 11.07
C PRO A 359 27.28 4.52 9.81
N MET A 360 27.29 5.22 8.69
CA MET A 360 26.84 4.65 7.41
C MET A 360 27.99 3.90 6.75
N ARG A 361 27.80 2.62 6.43
CA ARG A 361 28.76 1.82 5.67
C ARG A 361 28.69 2.12 4.16
N GLY A 362 27.47 2.36 3.68
CA GLY A 362 27.18 2.77 2.32
C GLY A 362 25.70 3.12 2.19
N ASN A 363 25.36 4.07 1.32
CA ASN A 363 23.96 4.41 1.05
C ASN A 363 23.38 3.45 -0.01
N ALA A 364 23.31 2.16 0.33
CA ALA A 364 22.95 1.10 -0.62
C ALA A 364 21.48 0.68 -0.55
N LEU A 365 20.85 0.78 0.63
CA LEU A 365 19.55 0.16 0.89
C LEU A 365 18.45 0.72 -0.02
N SER A 366 18.38 2.04 -0.19
CA SER A 366 17.38 2.68 -1.03
C SER A 366 17.53 2.28 -2.51
N ARG A 367 18.78 2.21 -3.02
CA ARG A 367 19.05 1.77 -4.39
C ARG A 367 18.69 0.29 -4.60
N ILE A 368 19.08 -0.58 -3.67
CA ILE A 368 18.74 -2.01 -3.72
C ILE A 368 17.20 -2.16 -3.74
N ALA A 369 16.51 -1.55 -2.78
CA ALA A 369 15.06 -1.61 -2.68
C ALA A 369 14.36 -1.15 -3.98
N TRP A 370 14.79 0.00 -4.52
CA TRP A 370 14.21 0.54 -5.74
C TRP A 370 14.44 -0.39 -6.96
N GLN A 371 15.67 -0.87 -7.15
CA GLN A 371 16.02 -1.75 -8.26
C GLN A 371 15.29 -3.11 -8.18
N LEU A 372 15.20 -3.70 -7.00
CA LEU A 372 14.49 -4.97 -6.82
C LEU A 372 12.99 -4.80 -7.08
N ARG A 373 12.37 -3.73 -6.59
CA ARG A 373 10.97 -3.44 -6.87
C ARG A 373 10.71 -3.26 -8.37
N THR A 374 11.49 -2.41 -9.03
CA THR A 374 11.23 -2.02 -10.43
C THR A 374 11.66 -3.08 -11.44
N ARG A 375 12.72 -3.84 -11.16
CA ARG A 375 13.29 -4.80 -12.11
C ARG A 375 12.99 -6.26 -11.77
N ALA A 376 12.89 -6.63 -10.50
CA ALA A 376 12.49 -7.98 -10.11
C ALA A 376 10.97 -8.11 -9.89
N GLY A 377 10.25 -6.99 -9.67
CA GLY A 377 8.80 -6.99 -9.44
C GLY A 377 8.42 -7.57 -8.08
N VAL A 378 9.28 -7.39 -7.06
CA VAL A 378 9.07 -7.92 -5.70
C VAL A 378 8.74 -6.81 -4.72
N ASP A 379 7.95 -7.13 -3.70
CA ASP A 379 7.77 -6.28 -2.52
C ASP A 379 9.05 -6.25 -1.69
N ILE A 380 9.29 -5.13 -1.03
CA ILE A 380 10.49 -4.92 -0.24
C ILE A 380 10.17 -5.00 1.25
N VAL A 381 10.85 -5.90 1.94
CA VAL A 381 10.76 -6.07 3.40
C VAL A 381 12.10 -5.66 4.02
N ALA A 382 12.14 -4.54 4.73
CA ALA A 382 13.33 -4.18 5.50
C ALA A 382 13.43 -5.06 6.76
N ARG A 383 14.59 -5.67 7.00
CA ARG A 383 14.85 -6.48 8.19
C ARG A 383 15.69 -5.70 9.19
N LEU A 384 15.20 -5.62 10.43
CA LEU A 384 15.89 -4.96 11.52
C LEU A 384 15.63 -5.66 12.85
N ALA A 385 16.67 -6.23 13.43
CA ALA A 385 16.61 -6.88 14.73
C ALA A 385 16.53 -5.82 15.84
N HIS A 386 15.34 -5.51 16.33
CA HIS A 386 15.12 -4.42 17.28
C HIS A 386 15.89 -4.59 18.58
N ARG A 387 16.09 -5.84 19.07
CA ARG A 387 16.92 -6.12 20.26
C ARG A 387 18.39 -5.82 20.02
N ALA A 388 18.92 -6.11 18.83
CA ALA A 388 20.28 -5.74 18.47
C ALA A 388 20.43 -4.22 18.39
N VAL A 389 19.40 -3.50 17.92
CA VAL A 389 19.36 -2.03 17.95
C VAL A 389 19.38 -1.52 19.39
N GLN A 390 18.54 -2.06 20.25
CA GLN A 390 18.53 -1.68 21.68
C GLN A 390 19.86 -1.96 22.39
N ALA A 391 20.52 -3.08 22.06
CA ALA A 391 21.83 -3.39 22.60
C ALA A 391 22.93 -2.43 22.09
N ARG A 392 22.76 -1.85 20.92
CA ARG A 392 23.71 -0.93 20.28
C ARG A 392 23.47 0.53 20.66
N LEU A 393 22.19 0.95 20.74
CA LEU A 393 21.78 2.32 21.06
C LEU A 393 21.33 2.38 22.53
N THR A 394 21.95 3.30 23.28
CA THR A 394 21.79 3.35 24.74
C THR A 394 20.54 4.09 25.20
N THR A 395 19.84 4.79 24.29
CA THR A 395 18.63 5.56 24.61
C THR A 395 17.44 5.15 23.73
N GLU A 396 16.25 5.22 24.30
CA GLU A 396 15.02 5.00 23.53
C GLU A 396 14.89 6.02 22.39
N GLN A 397 15.25 7.28 22.64
CA GLN A 397 15.17 8.33 21.63
C GLN A 397 16.03 8.01 20.41
N ALA A 398 17.27 7.53 20.60
CA ALA A 398 18.13 7.12 19.50
C ALA A 398 17.52 5.93 18.70
N THR A 399 16.92 4.97 19.41
CA THR A 399 16.19 3.88 18.76
C THR A 399 15.04 4.42 17.89
N LEU A 400 14.20 5.28 18.43
CA LEU A 400 13.07 5.86 17.69
C LEU A 400 13.53 6.71 16.50
N THR A 401 14.63 7.46 16.66
CA THR A 401 15.23 8.23 15.58
C THR A 401 15.72 7.33 14.44
N LEU A 402 16.46 6.25 14.75
CA LEU A 402 16.95 5.30 13.75
C LEU A 402 15.79 4.69 12.93
N PHE A 403 14.72 4.28 13.60
CA PHE A 403 13.55 3.70 12.92
C PHE A 403 12.80 4.74 12.08
N ARG A 404 12.68 5.97 12.54
CA ARG A 404 12.12 7.08 11.76
C ARG A 404 12.93 7.38 10.51
N GLU A 405 14.26 7.45 10.64
CA GLU A 405 15.19 7.67 9.52
C GLU A 405 15.08 6.54 8.48
N LEU A 406 14.99 5.28 8.91
CA LEU A 406 14.77 4.15 8.03
C LEU A 406 13.48 4.33 7.21
N GLY A 407 12.37 4.67 7.86
CA GLY A 407 11.09 4.89 7.18
C GLY A 407 11.09 6.06 6.19
N ALA A 408 11.82 7.14 6.52
CA ALA A 408 11.90 8.33 5.69
C ALA A 408 12.82 8.17 4.46
N GLN A 409 13.85 7.34 4.56
CA GLN A 409 14.92 7.26 3.57
C GLN A 409 14.79 6.08 2.59
N VAL A 410 14.04 5.05 2.96
CA VAL A 410 14.02 3.79 2.20
C VAL A 410 12.60 3.44 1.74
N PRO A 411 12.40 3.17 0.44
CA PRO A 411 11.10 2.76 -0.09
C PRO A 411 10.86 1.26 0.17
N PHE A 412 10.21 0.89 1.26
CA PHE A 412 9.86 -0.49 1.53
C PHE A 412 8.38 -0.66 1.93
N ASP A 413 7.87 -1.89 1.83
CA ASP A 413 6.46 -2.24 1.97
C ASP A 413 6.15 -2.90 3.31
N ALA A 414 7.17 -3.50 3.92
CA ALA A 414 7.05 -4.13 5.23
C ALA A 414 8.34 -3.99 6.06
N LEU A 415 8.19 -3.94 7.37
CA LEU A 415 9.30 -4.08 8.32
C LEU A 415 9.25 -5.49 8.93
N MET A 416 10.34 -6.25 8.81
CA MET A 416 10.53 -7.49 9.55
C MET A 416 11.27 -7.22 10.85
N VAL A 417 10.67 -7.63 11.96
CA VAL A 417 11.27 -7.58 13.28
C VAL A 417 11.50 -9.00 13.76
N GLU A 418 12.74 -9.29 14.17
CA GLU A 418 13.14 -10.61 14.65
C GLU A 418 13.08 -10.67 16.17
N ASP A 419 12.66 -11.84 16.67
CA ASP A 419 12.65 -12.21 18.10
C ASP A 419 11.93 -11.22 19.03
N ALA A 420 10.96 -10.49 18.48
CA ALA A 420 10.08 -9.65 19.27
C ALA A 420 9.03 -10.47 19.99
N GLN A 421 8.79 -10.17 21.25
CA GLN A 421 7.70 -10.78 21.99
C GLN A 421 6.35 -10.24 21.48
N PHE A 422 5.33 -11.09 21.47
CA PHE A 422 3.98 -10.69 21.11
C PHE A 422 3.50 -9.43 21.88
N ASN A 423 3.81 -9.40 23.19
CA ASN A 423 3.46 -8.28 24.06
C ASN A 423 4.20 -6.98 23.70
N ASP A 424 5.32 -7.07 22.96
CA ASP A 424 6.07 -5.88 22.53
C ASP A 424 5.26 -5.01 21.55
N PHE A 425 4.24 -5.60 20.90
CA PHE A 425 3.37 -4.91 19.92
C PHE A 425 1.90 -4.82 20.38
N SER A 426 1.59 -5.18 21.63
CA SER A 426 0.28 -4.90 22.23
C SER A 426 0.27 -3.49 22.83
N ASP A 427 -0.82 -2.76 22.63
CA ASP A 427 -1.02 -1.56 23.42
C ASP A 427 -1.45 -1.91 24.86
N THR A 428 -1.23 -0.99 25.78
CA THR A 428 -1.61 -1.15 27.20
C THR A 428 -3.13 -1.19 27.42
N ALA A 429 -3.92 -0.90 26.40
CA ALA A 429 -5.38 -0.96 26.43
C ALA A 429 -5.93 -2.31 25.94
N GLY A 430 -5.05 -3.26 25.54
CA GLY A 430 -5.48 -4.55 24.99
C GLY A 430 -6.07 -4.48 23.58
N ALA A 431 -6.01 -3.32 22.93
CA ALA A 431 -6.37 -3.20 21.53
C ALA A 431 -5.28 -3.89 20.68
N THR A 432 -5.65 -4.98 20.09
CA THR A 432 -4.77 -5.69 19.17
C THR A 432 -4.81 -5.00 17.81
N TRP A 433 -3.69 -5.00 17.07
CA TRP A 433 -3.57 -4.54 15.68
C TRP A 433 -4.52 -5.26 14.70
N GLN A 434 -5.58 -5.88 15.20
CA GLN A 434 -6.41 -6.84 14.48
C GLN A 434 -7.24 -6.26 13.34
N THR A 435 -7.33 -4.95 13.22
CA THR A 435 -8.13 -4.34 12.16
C THR A 435 -7.29 -3.39 11.32
N ALA A 436 -7.56 -3.33 10.03
CA ALA A 436 -7.02 -2.31 9.14
C ALA A 436 -7.24 -0.89 9.70
N HIS A 437 -8.27 -0.70 10.50
CA HIS A 437 -8.64 0.52 11.22
C HIS A 437 -7.54 1.03 12.16
N VAL A 438 -6.87 0.13 12.90
CA VAL A 438 -5.81 0.53 13.82
C VAL A 438 -4.57 1.03 13.07
N ARG A 439 -4.37 0.62 11.82
CA ARG A 439 -3.22 1.03 11.02
C ARG A 439 -3.20 2.51 10.70
N GLN A 440 -4.36 3.13 10.54
CA GLN A 440 -4.49 4.51 10.07
C GLN A 440 -4.64 5.52 11.20
N THR A 441 -5.22 5.11 12.32
CA THR A 441 -5.46 6.01 13.48
C THR A 441 -4.23 6.25 14.32
N LEU A 442 -3.13 5.51 14.10
CA LEU A 442 -1.91 5.68 14.88
C LEU A 442 -1.03 6.78 14.26
N GLN A 443 -1.44 8.01 14.47
CA GLN A 443 -0.56 9.16 14.29
C GLN A 443 0.59 9.06 15.32
N PRO A 444 1.82 9.51 15.01
CA PRO A 444 2.89 9.59 16.01
C PRO A 444 2.51 10.41 17.25
N THR A 445 1.56 11.33 17.11
CA THR A 445 0.95 12.07 18.22
C THR A 445 0.20 11.15 19.19
N ASP A 446 -0.18 9.94 18.77
CA ASP A 446 -0.91 8.97 19.60
C ASP A 446 0.01 8.05 20.40
N MET A 447 1.34 8.20 20.30
CA MET A 447 2.30 7.44 21.09
C MET A 447 2.16 7.76 22.57
N LYS A 448 1.71 6.76 23.33
CA LYS A 448 1.68 6.84 24.79
C LYS A 448 3.04 6.43 25.34
N ALA A 449 3.51 7.12 26.37
CA ALA A 449 4.74 6.71 27.09
C ALA A 449 4.66 5.30 27.67
N SER A 450 3.44 4.77 27.86
CA SER A 450 3.16 3.43 28.34
C SER A 450 3.28 2.34 27.26
N ASP A 451 3.36 2.70 25.96
CA ASP A 451 3.51 1.73 24.89
C ASP A 451 4.92 1.13 24.89
N SER A 452 5.04 -0.11 24.47
CA SER A 452 6.36 -0.77 24.37
C SER A 452 7.28 -0.02 23.41
N LEU A 453 8.59 -0.09 23.61
CA LEU A 453 9.56 0.53 22.72
C LEU A 453 9.48 -0.05 21.30
N ALA A 454 9.22 -1.35 21.16
CA ALA A 454 9.07 -1.97 19.85
C ALA A 454 7.86 -1.41 19.09
N LEU A 455 6.74 -1.22 19.77
CA LEU A 455 5.54 -0.61 19.18
C LEU A 455 5.79 0.84 18.77
N ARG A 456 6.44 1.62 19.63
CA ARG A 456 6.80 3.02 19.34
C ARG A 456 7.81 3.12 18.18
N ALA A 457 8.77 2.21 18.10
CA ALA A 457 9.73 2.12 17.00
C ALA A 457 9.03 1.79 15.67
N PHE A 458 8.10 0.83 15.67
CA PHE A 458 7.30 0.52 14.49
C PHE A 458 6.44 1.72 14.03
N ARG A 459 5.83 2.44 14.95
CA ARG A 459 5.09 3.68 14.64
C ARG A 459 6.02 4.75 14.07
N ALA A 460 7.23 4.87 14.59
CA ALA A 460 8.22 5.83 14.09
C ALA A 460 8.61 5.52 12.63
N VAL A 461 8.77 4.25 12.25
CA VAL A 461 8.98 3.86 10.85
C VAL A 461 7.77 4.19 9.99
N ARG A 462 6.56 3.96 10.50
CA ARG A 462 5.32 4.21 9.76
C ARG A 462 5.07 5.68 9.45
N ALA A 463 5.73 6.61 10.14
CA ALA A 463 5.66 8.03 9.79
C ALA A 463 6.09 8.29 8.33
N GLY A 464 7.06 7.53 7.82
CA GLY A 464 7.52 7.58 6.42
C GLY A 464 6.63 6.80 5.44
N ASN A 465 5.95 5.77 5.91
CA ASN A 465 5.00 4.97 5.13
C ASN A 465 3.85 4.47 6.02
N PRO A 466 2.72 5.18 6.10
CA PRO A 466 1.59 4.80 6.94
C PRO A 466 0.97 3.42 6.61
N GLU A 467 1.20 2.94 5.39
CA GLU A 467 0.70 1.64 4.91
C GLU A 467 1.65 0.47 5.20
N LEU A 468 2.75 0.74 5.92
CA LEU A 468 3.78 -0.25 6.21
C LEU A 468 3.21 -1.47 6.96
N ARG A 469 3.47 -2.66 6.42
CA ARG A 469 3.12 -3.94 7.04
C ARG A 469 4.16 -4.33 8.08
N LEU A 470 3.73 -5.04 9.12
CA LEU A 470 4.60 -5.64 10.13
C LEU A 470 4.75 -7.14 9.86
N VAL A 471 5.98 -7.58 9.68
CA VAL A 471 6.35 -9.00 9.62
C VAL A 471 7.09 -9.36 10.90
N LEU A 472 6.61 -10.33 11.64
CA LEU A 472 7.31 -10.88 12.81
C LEU A 472 7.99 -12.19 12.44
N ARG A 473 9.24 -12.38 12.83
CA ARG A 473 9.91 -13.65 12.81
C ARG A 473 10.05 -14.16 14.23
N GLN A 474 9.56 -15.39 14.47
CA GLN A 474 9.62 -16.06 15.75
C GLN A 474 10.51 -17.30 15.62
N SER A 475 11.62 -17.30 16.36
CA SER A 475 12.56 -18.42 16.41
C SER A 475 12.49 -19.20 17.73
N ASP A 476 11.84 -18.65 18.76
CA ASP A 476 11.73 -19.25 20.09
C ASP A 476 10.45 -20.10 20.22
N PRO A 477 10.56 -21.44 20.35
CA PRO A 477 9.41 -22.33 20.45
C PRO A 477 8.60 -22.17 21.76
N SER A 478 9.13 -21.48 22.76
CA SER A 478 8.40 -21.21 24.02
C SER A 478 7.24 -20.22 23.84
N TYR A 479 7.19 -19.48 22.71
CA TYR A 479 6.07 -18.60 22.41
C TYR A 479 4.89 -19.37 21.84
N PRO A 480 3.71 -19.26 22.45
CA PRO A 480 2.53 -19.91 21.90
C PRO A 480 2.23 -19.35 20.51
N LEU A 481 1.91 -20.27 19.58
CA LEU A 481 1.36 -19.96 18.26
C LEU A 481 0.05 -19.17 18.43
N ARG A 482 0.13 -17.88 18.66
CA ARG A 482 -1.02 -16.96 18.60
C ARG A 482 -0.96 -16.21 17.28
N PRO A 483 -1.64 -16.73 16.25
CA PRO A 483 -1.60 -16.07 14.96
C PRO A 483 -2.12 -14.65 15.09
N GLY A 484 -1.25 -13.71 14.80
CA GLY A 484 -1.62 -12.47 14.16
C GLY A 484 -2.52 -11.50 14.88
N ALA A 485 -2.47 -11.36 16.20
CA ALA A 485 -3.12 -10.19 16.78
C ALA A 485 -2.37 -8.90 16.46
N ALA A 486 -1.05 -8.95 16.25
CA ALA A 486 -0.21 -7.77 16.13
C ALA A 486 0.52 -7.61 14.78
N ALA A 487 0.60 -8.64 13.95
CA ALA A 487 1.37 -8.61 12.72
C ALA A 487 0.53 -8.94 11.47
N ASP A 488 0.97 -8.43 10.34
CA ASP A 488 0.40 -8.76 9.03
C ASP A 488 0.81 -10.16 8.58
N LEU A 489 2.05 -10.55 8.94
CA LEU A 489 2.60 -11.88 8.70
C LEU A 489 3.50 -12.27 9.88
N THR A 490 3.36 -13.51 10.36
CA THR A 490 4.28 -14.10 11.34
C THR A 490 4.94 -15.32 10.73
N LEU A 491 6.27 -15.32 10.70
CA LEU A 491 7.11 -16.38 10.17
C LEU A 491 7.69 -17.20 11.35
N TYR A 492 7.48 -18.49 11.30
CA TYR A 492 7.94 -19.44 12.33
C TYR A 492 9.03 -20.35 11.79
N SER A 493 9.87 -20.87 12.68
CA SER A 493 10.76 -21.99 12.33
C SER A 493 9.94 -23.24 11.99
N PRO A 494 10.41 -24.11 11.07
CA PRO A 494 9.64 -25.27 10.60
C PRO A 494 9.13 -26.21 11.71
N ASP A 495 9.92 -26.38 12.76
CA ASP A 495 9.63 -27.22 13.93
C ASP A 495 8.49 -26.66 14.80
N MET A 496 8.18 -25.39 14.68
CA MET A 496 7.10 -24.73 15.41
C MET A 496 5.72 -24.93 14.76
N LEU A 497 5.66 -25.32 13.49
CA LEU A 497 4.44 -25.45 12.70
C LEU A 497 4.08 -26.91 12.41
N THR A 498 3.47 -27.59 13.40
CA THR A 498 3.15 -29.03 13.30
C THR A 498 1.70 -29.32 12.91
N GLY A 499 0.79 -28.35 13.00
CA GLY A 499 -0.64 -28.52 12.78
C GLY A 499 -1.14 -27.97 11.44
N ARG A 500 -2.47 -28.12 11.22
CA ARG A 500 -3.17 -27.49 10.09
C ARG A 500 -3.37 -26.01 10.33
N ILE A 501 -3.08 -25.18 9.33
CA ILE A 501 -3.29 -23.74 9.35
C ILE A 501 -4.72 -23.47 8.84
N ALA A 502 -5.55 -22.80 9.65
CA ALA A 502 -6.89 -22.42 9.23
C ALA A 502 -6.82 -21.42 8.07
N SER A 503 -7.71 -21.53 7.10
CA SER A 503 -7.74 -20.68 5.89
C SER A 503 -7.78 -19.17 6.21
N ALA A 504 -8.50 -18.79 7.26
CA ALA A 504 -8.52 -17.40 7.76
C ALA A 504 -7.16 -16.90 8.27
N GLN A 505 -6.23 -17.80 8.61
CA GLN A 505 -4.90 -17.51 9.13
C GLN A 505 -3.80 -17.69 8.09
N ALA A 506 -4.11 -18.32 6.95
CA ALA A 506 -3.13 -18.68 5.92
C ALA A 506 -2.32 -17.49 5.38
N ARG A 507 -2.92 -16.29 5.36
CA ARG A 507 -2.26 -15.04 4.96
C ARG A 507 -1.35 -14.45 6.04
N ARG A 508 -1.45 -14.91 7.28
CA ARG A 508 -0.78 -14.33 8.45
C ARG A 508 0.27 -15.24 9.06
N ILE A 509 0.34 -16.48 8.58
CA ILE A 509 1.28 -17.48 9.10
C ILE A 509 2.13 -18.01 7.96
N GLY A 510 3.43 -18.01 8.17
CA GLY A 510 4.40 -18.56 7.25
C GLY A 510 5.53 -19.30 7.96
N VAL A 511 6.39 -19.89 7.17
CA VAL A 511 7.57 -20.61 7.63
C VAL A 511 8.82 -19.87 7.15
N TRP A 512 9.85 -19.84 8.01
CA TRP A 512 11.16 -19.30 7.69
C TRP A 512 12.20 -20.42 7.70
N LEU A 513 12.80 -20.67 6.54
CA LEU A 513 13.84 -21.68 6.37
C LEU A 513 15.21 -21.05 6.55
N GLU A 514 16.01 -21.63 7.44
CA GLU A 514 17.42 -21.28 7.65
C GLU A 514 18.34 -22.37 7.10
N GLN A 515 19.47 -21.99 6.53
CA GLN A 515 20.40 -22.93 5.88
C GLN A 515 20.83 -24.08 6.78
N ALA A 516 21.06 -23.82 8.07
CA ALA A 516 21.43 -24.85 9.05
C ALA A 516 20.31 -25.88 9.34
N ARG A 517 19.07 -25.56 8.98
CA ARG A 517 17.86 -26.38 9.18
C ARG A 517 17.14 -26.70 7.89
N THR A 518 17.77 -26.38 6.74
CA THR A 518 17.15 -26.61 5.45
C THR A 518 17.27 -28.09 5.10
N PRO A 519 16.15 -28.76 4.77
CA PRO A 519 16.19 -30.11 4.25
C PRO A 519 17.00 -30.19 2.94
N GLU A 520 17.62 -31.32 2.68
CA GLU A 520 18.14 -31.61 1.35
C GLU A 520 17.08 -31.36 0.26
N GLU A 521 17.49 -31.05 -0.96
CA GLU A 521 16.62 -30.63 -2.07
C GLU A 521 15.36 -31.50 -2.21
N ALA A 522 15.50 -32.82 -2.18
CA ALA A 522 14.38 -33.76 -2.26
C ALA A 522 13.37 -33.61 -1.10
N HIS A 523 13.87 -33.31 0.09
CA HIS A 523 13.05 -33.08 1.27
C HIS A 523 12.38 -31.69 1.24
N LEU A 524 13.01 -30.70 0.62
CA LEU A 524 12.46 -29.35 0.51
C LEU A 524 11.17 -29.32 -0.32
N ILE A 525 11.13 -30.06 -1.45
CA ILE A 525 9.92 -30.20 -2.28
C ILE A 525 8.78 -30.85 -1.46
N ALA A 526 9.12 -31.94 -0.76
CA ALA A 526 8.14 -32.65 0.08
C ALA A 526 7.65 -31.75 1.22
N PHE A 527 8.54 -31.00 1.86
CA PHE A 527 8.22 -30.04 2.91
C PHE A 527 7.28 -28.95 2.40
N THR A 528 7.60 -28.30 1.28
CA THR A 528 6.77 -27.22 0.71
C THR A 528 5.38 -27.72 0.36
N ARG A 529 5.28 -28.91 -0.24
CA ARG A 529 4.00 -29.55 -0.56
C ARG A 529 3.18 -29.85 0.70
N ASP A 530 3.79 -30.43 1.72
CA ASP A 530 3.13 -30.71 3.00
C ASP A 530 2.69 -29.42 3.71
N PHE A 531 3.56 -28.39 3.73
CA PHE A 531 3.24 -27.10 4.31
C PHE A 531 2.03 -26.44 3.62
N GLN A 532 1.99 -26.47 2.28
CA GLN A 532 0.83 -25.95 1.54
C GLN A 532 -0.43 -26.81 1.74
N ALA A 533 -0.30 -28.13 1.77
CA ALA A 533 -1.44 -29.03 2.07
C ALA A 533 -2.03 -28.78 3.46
N ARG A 534 -1.24 -28.27 4.40
CA ARG A 534 -1.69 -27.82 5.72
C ARG A 534 -2.28 -26.41 5.74
N GLY A 535 -2.30 -25.71 4.62
CA GLY A 535 -2.85 -24.36 4.47
C GLY A 535 -1.80 -23.24 4.54
N GLY A 536 -0.51 -23.54 4.47
CA GLY A 536 0.57 -22.55 4.48
C GLY A 536 0.73 -21.85 3.13
N ALA A 537 0.84 -20.52 3.12
CA ALA A 537 1.03 -19.74 1.90
C ALA A 537 2.40 -19.06 1.84
N ALA A 538 2.94 -18.60 2.97
CA ALA A 538 4.17 -17.83 3.03
C ALA A 538 5.37 -18.70 3.42
N LEU A 539 6.42 -18.66 2.59
CA LEU A 539 7.68 -19.35 2.83
C LEU A 539 8.84 -18.39 2.66
N GLY A 540 9.64 -18.22 3.70
CA GLY A 540 10.84 -17.43 3.71
C GLY A 540 12.11 -18.28 3.65
N TRP A 541 13.13 -17.75 3.02
CA TRP A 541 14.39 -18.42 2.77
C TRP A 541 15.60 -17.54 3.11
N CYS A 542 16.50 -18.03 3.99
CA CYS A 542 17.71 -17.32 4.43
C CYS A 542 18.77 -18.30 4.99
N PRO A 543 20.06 -18.08 4.78
CA PRO A 543 20.65 -17.09 3.89
C PRO A 543 20.54 -17.47 2.42
N ASP A 544 20.64 -16.48 1.57
CA ASP A 544 20.71 -16.64 0.13
C ASP A 544 21.95 -15.87 -0.40
N ASP A 545 22.78 -16.53 -1.20
CA ASP A 545 23.95 -15.91 -1.82
C ASP A 545 23.80 -15.86 -3.33
N PRO A 546 23.37 -14.72 -3.87
CA PRO A 546 23.21 -14.54 -5.30
C PRO A 546 24.55 -14.46 -6.05
N ILE A 547 25.64 -14.15 -5.37
CA ILE A 547 26.94 -13.94 -6.01
C ILE A 547 27.59 -15.26 -6.35
N SER A 548 27.59 -16.21 -5.41
CA SER A 548 28.11 -17.56 -5.63
C SER A 548 27.05 -18.57 -6.09
N ASN A 549 25.80 -18.15 -6.28
CA ASN A 549 24.64 -19.00 -6.60
C ASN A 549 24.46 -20.13 -5.56
N GLN A 550 24.49 -19.79 -4.28
CA GLN A 550 24.34 -20.75 -3.18
C GLN A 550 23.10 -20.47 -2.32
N PRO A 551 22.22 -21.46 -2.16
CA PRO A 551 22.17 -22.75 -2.85
C PRO A 551 21.88 -22.57 -4.36
N ASP A 552 22.21 -23.56 -5.19
CA ASP A 552 21.98 -23.48 -6.64
C ASP A 552 20.50 -23.19 -6.95
N ALA A 553 20.24 -22.03 -7.58
CA ALA A 553 18.88 -21.57 -7.87
C ALA A 553 18.09 -22.58 -8.70
N ALA A 554 18.72 -23.25 -9.68
CA ALA A 554 18.07 -24.24 -10.53
C ALA A 554 17.58 -25.46 -9.73
N LYS A 555 18.26 -25.78 -8.62
CA LYS A 555 17.90 -26.90 -7.75
C LYS A 555 16.81 -26.56 -6.75
N VAL A 556 16.81 -25.34 -6.19
CA VAL A 556 15.83 -24.98 -5.16
C VAL A 556 14.56 -24.35 -5.72
N ALA A 557 14.61 -23.70 -6.89
CA ALA A 557 13.43 -23.08 -7.50
C ALA A 557 12.23 -24.03 -7.65
N PRO A 558 12.37 -25.30 -8.05
CA PRO A 558 11.23 -26.23 -8.10
C PRO A 558 10.52 -26.43 -6.76
N ALA A 559 11.24 -26.24 -5.65
CA ALA A 559 10.69 -26.40 -4.30
C ALA A 559 10.07 -25.12 -3.74
N VAL A 560 10.66 -23.95 -4.06
CA VAL A 560 10.30 -22.69 -3.39
C VAL A 560 9.55 -21.70 -4.28
N SER A 561 9.59 -21.86 -5.61
CA SER A 561 8.99 -20.88 -6.52
C SER A 561 7.47 -20.77 -6.35
N SER A 562 6.97 -19.53 -6.34
CA SER A 562 5.54 -19.24 -6.36
C SER A 562 4.85 -19.75 -7.63
N ALA A 563 5.58 -19.88 -8.73
CA ALA A 563 5.08 -20.44 -9.99
C ALA A 563 4.88 -21.97 -9.92
N THR A 564 5.77 -22.67 -9.22
CA THR A 564 5.68 -24.13 -9.05
C THR A 564 4.64 -24.53 -8.01
N PHE A 565 4.57 -23.78 -6.92
CA PHE A 565 3.64 -24.00 -5.81
C PHE A 565 2.79 -22.76 -5.57
N PRO A 566 1.89 -22.39 -6.48
CA PRO A 566 0.93 -21.32 -6.20
C PRO A 566 0.04 -21.76 -5.05
N ALA A 567 -0.23 -20.85 -4.10
CA ALA A 567 -1.17 -21.15 -3.03
C ALA A 567 -2.56 -21.31 -3.64
N ARG A 568 -3.13 -22.49 -3.47
CA ARG A 568 -4.52 -22.82 -3.82
C ARG A 568 -5.14 -23.50 -2.60
N PHE A 569 -6.20 -22.91 -2.08
CA PHE A 569 -6.96 -23.44 -0.93
C PHE A 569 -8.35 -23.82 -1.35
#